data_6cd29021992e508f15889c864903887d
#
_entry.id   6cd29021992e508f15889c864903887d
#
_cell.length_a   1.000
_cell.length_b   1.000
_cell.length_c   1.000
_cell.angle_alpha   90.00
_cell.angle_beta   90.00
_cell.angle_gamma   90.00
#
_symmetry.space_group_name_H-M   'P 1'
#
loop_
_entity.id
_entity.type
_entity.pdbx_description
1 polymer ?
#
loop_
_entity_poly.entity_id
_entity_poly.type
_entity_poly.pdbx_seq_one_letter_code
_entity_poly.pdbx_strand_id
1 'polypeptide(L)'
;DTYIIYRRSQAEMPADAEEVAEAMEEGVQFRFLSAPAEILGENGKVKALKVEIMELGEPDAKGRRKPVGTGKFETIEVTSVIGAIGQRVDLGRIAPEAMAFNRNGTVQADGVTYQTAQPDIFAGGDVVTGPKFAIDAIAAGREGAISLHRYVHEGQSLTLARDPREFYELDKKQAVVPIDCFDAPARQTVAHDASKAKTFSNDRITFTEAQVK
;
A
#
# COMPACT_ATOMS: atom_id res chain seq x y z
N ASP A 1 8.23 -6.10 23.89
CA ASP A 1 8.87 -6.10 22.57
C ASP A 1 7.81 -6.21 21.48
N THR A 2 8.03 -5.52 20.37
CA THR A 2 7.18 -5.57 19.18
C THR A 2 7.95 -6.21 18.04
N TYR A 3 7.31 -7.16 17.35
CA TYR A 3 7.92 -7.88 16.23
C TYR A 3 7.11 -7.66 14.95
N ILE A 4 7.79 -7.43 13.85
CA ILE A 4 7.22 -7.52 12.50
C ILE A 4 7.74 -8.79 11.86
N ILE A 5 6.82 -9.73 11.59
CA ILE A 5 7.12 -10.99 10.92
C ILE A 5 6.85 -10.83 9.44
N TYR A 6 7.88 -10.98 8.61
CA TYR A 6 7.78 -10.79 7.18
C TYR A 6 8.41 -11.95 6.40
N ARG A 7 7.64 -12.54 5.49
CA ARG A 7 8.00 -13.79 4.78
C ARG A 7 9.07 -13.66 3.70
N ARG A 8 9.50 -12.44 3.37
CA ARG A 8 10.59 -12.16 2.40
C ARG A 8 11.70 -11.39 3.09
N SER A 9 12.71 -10.96 2.32
CA SER A 9 13.76 -10.10 2.86
C SER A 9 13.33 -8.63 2.88
N GLN A 10 14.15 -7.80 3.52
CA GLN A 10 13.92 -6.36 3.56
C GLN A 10 13.88 -5.73 2.14
N ALA A 11 14.68 -6.26 1.21
CA ALA A 11 14.73 -5.75 -0.16
C ALA A 11 13.42 -5.92 -0.94
N GLU A 12 12.61 -6.94 -0.61
CA GLU A 12 11.30 -7.16 -1.23
C GLU A 12 10.14 -6.55 -0.42
N MET A 13 10.43 -5.85 0.67
CA MET A 13 9.41 -5.23 1.50
C MET A 13 8.84 -4.00 0.79
N PRO A 14 7.51 -3.91 0.58
CA PRO A 14 6.90 -2.78 -0.12
C PRO A 14 6.71 -1.55 0.76
N ALA A 15 7.13 -1.60 2.03
CA ALA A 15 7.07 -0.47 2.96
C ALA A 15 8.10 0.60 2.59
N ASP A 16 7.82 1.85 2.94
CA ASP A 16 8.77 2.93 2.79
C ASP A 16 10.03 2.67 3.63
N ALA A 17 11.20 2.90 3.03
CA ALA A 17 12.48 2.62 3.69
C ALA A 17 12.73 3.52 4.91
N GLU A 18 12.23 4.76 4.87
CA GLU A 18 12.33 5.71 5.98
C GLU A 18 11.45 5.25 7.15
N GLU A 19 10.21 4.83 6.88
CA GLU A 19 9.30 4.28 7.90
C GLU A 19 9.85 2.98 8.54
N VAL A 20 10.50 2.13 7.76
CA VAL A 20 11.16 0.92 8.28
C VAL A 20 12.32 1.30 9.20
N ALA A 21 13.14 2.28 8.82
CA ALA A 21 14.25 2.77 9.63
C ALA A 21 13.75 3.39 10.95
N GLU A 22 12.74 4.26 10.89
CA GLU A 22 12.11 4.87 12.06
C GLU A 22 11.57 3.79 13.03
N ALA A 23 10.87 2.78 12.51
CA ALA A 23 10.36 1.68 13.34
C ALA A 23 11.48 0.88 14.02
N MET A 24 12.60 0.66 13.33
CA MET A 24 13.78 0.00 13.94
C MET A 24 14.41 0.86 15.03
N GLU A 25 14.52 2.17 14.83
CA GLU A 25 15.02 3.12 15.83
C GLU A 25 14.12 3.16 17.07
N GLU A 26 12.80 3.01 16.89
CA GLU A 26 11.86 2.88 18.01
C GLU A 26 11.95 1.53 18.74
N GLY A 27 12.73 0.60 18.21
CA GLY A 27 12.99 -0.70 18.83
C GLY A 27 12.06 -1.83 18.35
N VAL A 28 11.35 -1.63 17.24
CA VAL A 28 10.62 -2.71 16.58
C VAL A 28 11.60 -3.72 15.98
N GLN A 29 11.42 -4.99 16.28
CA GLN A 29 12.27 -6.06 15.79
C GLN A 29 11.70 -6.68 14.53
N PHE A 30 12.44 -6.63 13.43
CA PHE A 30 12.03 -7.24 12.15
C PHE A 30 12.56 -8.68 12.07
N ARG A 31 11.65 -9.63 11.86
CA ARG A 31 11.94 -11.03 11.56
C ARG A 31 11.64 -11.28 10.08
N PHE A 32 12.65 -11.00 9.26
CA PHE A 32 12.60 -11.30 7.83
C PHE A 32 12.69 -12.80 7.58
N LEU A 33 12.30 -13.24 6.39
CA LEU A 33 12.30 -14.64 5.98
C LEU A 33 11.59 -15.55 6.99
N SER A 34 10.50 -15.05 7.54
CA SER A 34 9.71 -15.75 8.56
C SER A 34 8.21 -15.62 8.21
N ALA A 35 7.51 -16.72 8.21
CA ALA A 35 6.06 -16.77 7.97
C ALA A 35 5.32 -17.31 9.19
N PRO A 36 4.21 -16.68 9.63
CA PRO A 36 3.38 -17.25 10.68
C PRO A 36 2.86 -18.63 10.28
N ALA A 37 3.04 -19.62 11.13
CA ALA A 37 2.57 -20.98 10.92
C ALA A 37 1.43 -21.33 11.88
N GLU A 38 1.55 -20.97 13.16
CA GLU A 38 0.56 -21.33 14.18
C GLU A 38 0.59 -20.35 15.34
N ILE A 39 -0.58 -19.99 15.85
CA ILE A 39 -0.71 -19.20 17.10
C ILE A 39 -0.92 -20.18 18.24
N LEU A 40 0.03 -20.19 19.16
CA LEU A 40 -0.03 -21.04 20.34
C LEU A 40 -0.71 -20.30 21.50
N GLY A 41 -1.73 -20.91 22.06
CA GLY A 41 -2.51 -20.31 23.13
C GLY A 41 -2.75 -21.28 24.30
N GLU A 42 -3.03 -20.72 25.46
CA GLU A 42 -3.43 -21.46 26.65
C GLU A 42 -4.50 -20.66 27.40
N ASN A 43 -5.54 -21.33 27.86
CA ASN A 43 -6.64 -20.72 28.62
C ASN A 43 -7.31 -19.51 27.90
N GLY A 44 -7.43 -19.58 26.58
CA GLY A 44 -8.03 -18.51 25.76
C GLY A 44 -7.12 -17.29 25.55
N LYS A 45 -5.85 -17.36 25.91
CA LYS A 45 -4.87 -16.28 25.71
C LYS A 45 -3.74 -16.74 24.80
N VAL A 46 -3.24 -15.84 23.96
CA VAL A 46 -2.05 -16.06 23.15
C VAL A 46 -0.83 -16.16 24.05
N LYS A 47 0.03 -17.14 23.81
CA LYS A 47 1.31 -17.34 24.49
C LYS A 47 2.51 -17.21 23.57
N ALA A 48 2.38 -17.69 22.35
CA ALA A 48 3.50 -17.66 21.41
C ALA A 48 3.00 -17.70 19.96
N LEU A 49 3.86 -17.30 19.06
CA LEU A 49 3.71 -17.46 17.61
C LEU A 49 4.78 -18.41 17.11
N LYS A 50 4.37 -19.52 16.49
CA LYS A 50 5.25 -20.39 15.74
C LYS A 50 5.41 -19.84 14.34
N VAL A 51 6.65 -19.64 13.91
CA VAL A 51 6.99 -19.12 12.59
C VAL A 51 7.81 -20.15 11.83
N GLU A 52 7.56 -20.27 10.53
CA GLU A 52 8.37 -21.07 9.61
C GLU A 52 9.48 -20.19 9.03
N ILE A 53 10.70 -20.71 9.02
CA ILE A 53 11.82 -20.06 8.36
C ILE A 53 11.66 -20.22 6.85
N MET A 54 11.79 -19.14 6.13
CA MET A 54 11.60 -19.08 4.68
C MET A 54 12.93 -18.89 3.96
N GLU A 55 12.97 -19.34 2.71
CA GLU A 55 14.02 -19.03 1.74
C GLU A 55 13.40 -18.38 0.51
N LEU A 56 14.19 -17.56 -0.19
CA LEU A 56 13.73 -16.96 -1.45
C LEU A 56 14.10 -17.89 -2.61
N GLY A 57 13.08 -18.35 -3.34
CA GLY A 57 13.24 -19.11 -4.57
C GLY A 57 13.77 -18.25 -5.73
N GLU A 58 13.83 -18.85 -6.91
CA GLU A 58 14.25 -18.16 -8.13
C GLU A 58 13.31 -16.99 -8.49
N PRO A 59 13.85 -15.94 -9.10
CA PRO A 59 13.05 -14.79 -9.53
C PRO A 59 12.08 -15.20 -10.65
N ASP A 60 10.84 -14.71 -10.56
CA ASP A 60 9.86 -14.84 -11.64
C ASP A 60 10.19 -13.93 -12.83
N ALA A 61 9.40 -13.99 -13.92
CA ALA A 61 9.58 -13.17 -15.12
C ALA A 61 9.55 -11.63 -14.84
N LYS A 62 9.09 -11.22 -13.66
CA LYS A 62 9.08 -9.82 -13.18
C LYS A 62 10.19 -9.55 -12.17
N GLY A 63 11.13 -10.47 -12.00
CA GLY A 63 12.23 -10.36 -11.04
C GLY A 63 11.84 -10.57 -9.58
N ARG A 64 10.59 -11.03 -9.27
CA ARG A 64 10.13 -11.22 -7.90
C ARG A 64 10.41 -12.63 -7.42
N ARG A 65 11.04 -12.74 -6.26
CA ARG A 65 11.38 -14.01 -5.63
C ARG A 65 10.26 -14.50 -4.74
N LYS A 66 9.80 -15.72 -4.96
CA LYS A 66 8.72 -16.34 -4.17
C LYS A 66 9.31 -16.91 -2.87
N PRO A 67 8.73 -16.62 -1.69
CA PRO A 67 9.15 -17.26 -0.46
C PRO A 67 8.76 -18.74 -0.47
N VAL A 68 9.68 -19.59 -0.04
CA VAL A 68 9.52 -21.05 0.06
C VAL A 68 9.81 -21.47 1.50
N GLY A 69 8.94 -22.27 2.09
CA GLY A 69 9.13 -22.80 3.45
C GLY A 69 10.28 -23.81 3.49
N THR A 70 11.09 -23.72 4.52
CA THR A 70 12.23 -24.65 4.74
C THR A 70 11.85 -25.86 5.56
N GLY A 71 10.64 -25.90 6.14
CA GLY A 71 10.22 -26.89 7.13
C GLY A 71 10.87 -26.72 8.51
N LYS A 72 11.66 -25.68 8.72
CA LYS A 72 12.23 -25.32 10.03
C LYS A 72 11.35 -24.30 10.71
N PHE A 73 11.13 -24.47 12.01
CA PHE A 73 10.24 -23.61 12.79
C PHE A 73 10.96 -23.04 14.00
N GLU A 74 10.58 -21.81 14.34
CA GLU A 74 10.94 -21.15 15.60
C GLU A 74 9.67 -20.75 16.34
N THR A 75 9.77 -20.56 17.64
CA THR A 75 8.68 -20.11 18.50
C THR A 75 9.08 -18.80 19.17
N ILE A 76 8.24 -17.79 19.04
CA ILE A 76 8.44 -16.46 19.62
C ILE A 76 7.36 -16.27 20.68
N GLU A 77 7.75 -16.03 21.93
CA GLU A 77 6.81 -15.70 22.99
C GLU A 77 6.18 -14.34 22.76
N VAL A 78 4.86 -14.31 22.66
CA VAL A 78 4.07 -13.09 22.42
C VAL A 78 2.73 -13.17 23.14
N THR A 79 2.21 -12.03 23.53
CA THR A 79 0.91 -11.92 24.20
C THR A 79 -0.22 -11.55 23.25
N SER A 80 0.13 -11.04 22.07
CA SER A 80 -0.84 -10.60 21.06
C SER A 80 -0.28 -10.84 19.66
N VAL A 81 -1.15 -11.16 18.71
CA VAL A 81 -0.82 -11.28 17.27
C VAL A 81 -1.81 -10.46 16.48
N ILE A 82 -1.29 -9.59 15.60
CA ILE A 82 -2.08 -8.75 14.72
C ILE A 82 -1.83 -9.19 13.27
N GLY A 83 -2.89 -9.56 12.56
CA GLY A 83 -2.81 -9.91 11.15
C GLY A 83 -2.81 -8.66 10.27
N ALA A 84 -1.63 -8.28 9.76
CA ALA A 84 -1.44 -7.16 8.82
C ALA A 84 -1.15 -7.67 7.41
N ILE A 85 -1.98 -8.61 6.91
CA ILE A 85 -1.75 -9.36 5.66
C ILE A 85 -2.41 -8.73 4.43
N GLY A 86 -2.86 -7.48 4.53
CA GLY A 86 -3.58 -6.77 3.50
C GLY A 86 -5.09 -6.96 3.57
N GLN A 87 -5.77 -6.35 2.61
CA GLN A 87 -7.23 -6.37 2.51
C GLN A 87 -7.65 -6.91 1.14
N ARG A 88 -8.86 -7.41 1.06
CA ARG A 88 -9.51 -7.78 -0.19
C ARG A 88 -10.93 -7.23 -0.21
N VAL A 89 -11.44 -7.04 -1.41
CA VAL A 89 -12.82 -6.63 -1.62
C VAL A 89 -13.76 -7.77 -1.20
N ASP A 90 -14.73 -7.44 -0.37
CA ASP A 90 -15.87 -8.31 -0.04
C ASP A 90 -17.16 -7.49 -0.20
N LEU A 91 -17.89 -7.76 -1.26
CA LEU A 91 -19.17 -7.08 -1.54
C LEU A 91 -20.35 -7.76 -0.87
N GLY A 92 -20.16 -8.95 -0.28
CA GLY A 92 -21.20 -9.70 0.39
C GLY A 92 -22.48 -9.81 -0.46
N ARG A 93 -23.59 -9.28 0.07
CA ARG A 93 -24.90 -9.29 -0.60
C ARG A 93 -25.12 -8.11 -1.56
N ILE A 94 -24.18 -7.18 -1.68
CA ILE A 94 -24.34 -5.96 -2.49
C ILE A 94 -24.05 -6.24 -3.96
N ALA A 95 -23.31 -7.30 -4.27
CA ALA A 95 -22.95 -7.62 -5.66
C ALA A 95 -24.16 -8.19 -6.42
N PRO A 96 -24.68 -7.49 -7.45
CA PRO A 96 -25.66 -8.08 -8.36
C PRO A 96 -25.01 -9.20 -9.19
N GLU A 97 -25.82 -10.18 -9.63
CA GLU A 97 -25.35 -11.32 -10.44
C GLU A 97 -24.66 -10.90 -11.75
N ALA A 98 -25.06 -9.76 -12.32
CA ALA A 98 -24.49 -9.22 -13.56
C ALA A 98 -23.16 -8.46 -13.39
N MET A 99 -22.65 -8.32 -12.16
CA MET A 99 -21.41 -7.59 -11.91
C MET A 99 -20.19 -8.42 -12.33
N ALA A 100 -19.30 -7.81 -13.12
CA ALA A 100 -18.07 -8.45 -13.56
C ALA A 100 -16.92 -8.19 -12.58
N PHE A 101 -16.09 -9.22 -12.35
CA PHE A 101 -14.94 -9.18 -11.44
C PHE A 101 -13.65 -9.52 -12.15
N ASN A 102 -12.56 -8.94 -11.66
CA ASN A 102 -11.21 -9.32 -12.02
C ASN A 102 -10.78 -10.60 -11.26
N ARG A 103 -9.68 -11.22 -11.70
CA ARG A 103 -9.14 -12.43 -11.03
C ARG A 103 -8.78 -12.23 -9.56
N ASN A 104 -8.47 -11.01 -9.16
CA ASN A 104 -8.14 -10.64 -7.78
C ASN A 104 -9.37 -10.29 -6.92
N GLY A 105 -10.57 -10.43 -7.47
CA GLY A 105 -11.83 -10.16 -6.78
C GLY A 105 -12.26 -8.68 -6.78
N THR A 106 -11.54 -7.79 -7.46
CA THR A 106 -11.98 -6.40 -7.63
C THR A 106 -13.05 -6.28 -8.71
N VAL A 107 -13.89 -5.26 -8.61
CA VAL A 107 -14.97 -4.98 -9.57
C VAL A 107 -14.37 -4.44 -10.87
N GLN A 108 -14.90 -4.87 -12.01
CA GLN A 108 -14.58 -4.25 -13.29
C GLN A 108 -15.44 -3.01 -13.51
N ALA A 109 -14.79 -1.89 -13.77
CA ALA A 109 -15.43 -0.63 -14.14
C ALA A 109 -14.64 0.04 -15.26
N ASP A 110 -15.34 0.81 -16.09
CA ASP A 110 -14.71 1.61 -17.13
C ASP A 110 -13.81 2.68 -16.54
N GLY A 111 -12.61 2.85 -17.08
CA GLY A 111 -11.58 3.73 -16.51
C GLY A 111 -11.87 5.24 -16.61
N VAL A 112 -12.85 5.62 -17.45
CA VAL A 112 -13.25 7.02 -17.67
C VAL A 112 -14.57 7.32 -16.99
N THR A 113 -15.55 6.44 -17.17
CA THR A 113 -16.92 6.66 -16.68
C THR A 113 -17.16 6.07 -15.30
N TYR A 114 -16.29 5.16 -14.85
CA TYR A 114 -16.47 4.39 -13.60
C TYR A 114 -17.71 3.50 -13.58
N GLN A 115 -18.36 3.33 -14.75
CA GLN A 115 -19.55 2.49 -14.91
C GLN A 115 -19.14 1.02 -14.92
N THR A 116 -19.87 0.18 -14.22
CA THR A 116 -19.68 -1.27 -14.23
C THR A 116 -20.42 -1.94 -15.40
N ALA A 117 -20.36 -3.26 -15.50
CA ALA A 117 -21.17 -4.01 -16.44
C ALA A 117 -22.70 -3.80 -16.22
N GLN A 118 -23.09 -3.44 -15.00
CA GLN A 118 -24.43 -3.02 -14.66
C GLN A 118 -24.57 -1.51 -14.87
N PRO A 119 -25.37 -1.03 -15.82
CA PRO A 119 -25.36 0.38 -16.27
C PRO A 119 -25.71 1.43 -15.21
N ASP A 120 -26.44 1.06 -14.18
CA ASP A 120 -26.87 1.92 -13.07
C ASP A 120 -25.94 1.84 -11.86
N ILE A 121 -24.83 1.06 -11.96
CA ILE A 121 -23.85 0.91 -10.89
C ILE A 121 -22.50 1.50 -11.33
N PHE A 122 -21.96 2.37 -10.49
CA PHE A 122 -20.65 2.99 -10.65
C PHE A 122 -19.74 2.56 -9.51
N ALA A 123 -18.49 2.30 -9.82
CA ALA A 123 -17.52 1.84 -8.83
C ALA A 123 -16.15 2.51 -9.06
N GLY A 124 -15.46 2.85 -7.97
CA GLY A 124 -14.12 3.45 -8.01
C GLY A 124 -13.37 3.25 -6.69
N GLY A 125 -12.11 3.67 -6.65
CA GLY A 125 -11.22 3.44 -5.52
C GLY A 125 -10.83 1.97 -5.36
N ASP A 126 -10.52 1.55 -4.13
CA ASP A 126 -9.97 0.23 -3.81
C ASP A 126 -10.84 -0.94 -4.29
N VAL A 127 -12.15 -0.75 -4.38
CA VAL A 127 -13.07 -1.78 -4.87
C VAL A 127 -12.81 -2.15 -6.35
N VAL A 128 -12.23 -1.23 -7.13
CA VAL A 128 -11.87 -1.42 -8.54
C VAL A 128 -10.38 -1.69 -8.71
N THR A 129 -9.52 -0.91 -8.04
CA THR A 129 -8.08 -0.95 -8.26
C THR A 129 -7.34 -1.92 -7.34
N GLY A 130 -7.97 -2.39 -6.27
CA GLY A 130 -7.29 -2.91 -5.08
C GLY A 130 -6.75 -1.78 -4.22
N PRO A 131 -6.12 -2.09 -3.07
CA PRO A 131 -5.62 -1.09 -2.13
C PRO A 131 -4.67 -0.08 -2.78
N LYS A 132 -4.99 1.20 -2.65
CA LYS A 132 -4.20 2.36 -3.11
C LYS A 132 -4.27 3.50 -2.09
N PHE A 133 -3.80 4.68 -2.48
CA PHE A 133 -3.84 5.87 -1.62
C PHE A 133 -5.25 6.45 -1.52
N ALA A 134 -5.56 7.06 -0.39
CA ALA A 134 -6.85 7.71 -0.16
C ALA A 134 -7.16 8.79 -1.21
N ILE A 135 -6.14 9.49 -1.71
CA ILE A 135 -6.31 10.52 -2.75
C ILE A 135 -6.81 9.92 -4.08
N ASP A 136 -6.40 8.68 -4.42
CA ASP A 136 -6.89 7.98 -5.60
C ASP A 136 -8.39 7.66 -5.47
N ALA A 137 -8.81 7.25 -4.26
CA ALA A 137 -10.23 6.98 -3.98
C ALA A 137 -11.07 8.26 -4.02
N ILE A 138 -10.56 9.39 -3.52
CA ILE A 138 -11.21 10.70 -3.61
C ILE A 138 -11.37 11.13 -5.07
N ALA A 139 -10.32 11.00 -5.87
CA ALA A 139 -10.36 11.30 -7.30
C ALA A 139 -11.38 10.43 -8.04
N ALA A 140 -11.36 9.12 -7.81
CA ALA A 140 -12.32 8.17 -8.39
C ALA A 140 -13.77 8.49 -7.98
N GLY A 141 -14.01 8.83 -6.72
CA GLY A 141 -15.32 9.23 -6.21
C GLY A 141 -15.86 10.48 -6.88
N ARG A 142 -15.00 11.50 -7.07
CA ARG A 142 -15.36 12.72 -7.78
C ARG A 142 -15.76 12.44 -9.24
N GLU A 143 -14.94 11.69 -9.94
CA GLU A 143 -15.18 11.37 -11.36
C GLU A 143 -16.40 10.45 -11.54
N GLY A 144 -16.56 9.46 -10.64
CA GLY A 144 -17.73 8.60 -10.60
C GLY A 144 -19.04 9.37 -10.32
N ALA A 145 -19.01 10.36 -9.41
CA ALA A 145 -20.16 11.22 -9.13
C ALA A 145 -20.59 12.06 -10.35
N ILE A 146 -19.62 12.55 -11.15
CA ILE A 146 -19.93 13.24 -12.42
C ILE A 146 -20.63 12.28 -13.42
N SER A 147 -20.17 11.04 -13.50
CA SER A 147 -20.79 10.02 -14.34
C SER A 147 -22.19 9.70 -13.88
N LEU A 148 -22.38 9.47 -12.60
CA LEU A 148 -23.69 9.21 -12.01
C LEU A 148 -24.66 10.36 -12.26
N HIS A 149 -24.21 11.61 -12.05
CA HIS A 149 -25.01 12.81 -12.34
C HIS A 149 -25.46 12.83 -13.80
N ARG A 150 -24.54 12.60 -14.73
CA ARG A 150 -24.86 12.57 -16.17
C ARG A 150 -25.78 11.41 -16.56
N TYR A 151 -25.62 10.27 -15.92
CA TYR A 151 -26.45 9.08 -16.18
C TYR A 151 -27.92 9.30 -15.84
N VAL A 152 -28.21 9.98 -14.73
CA VAL A 152 -29.59 10.25 -14.31
C VAL A 152 -30.24 11.42 -15.06
N HIS A 153 -29.49 12.15 -15.90
CA HIS A 153 -30.01 13.24 -16.75
C HIS A 153 -30.02 12.81 -18.21
N GLU A 154 -31.21 12.65 -18.77
CA GLU A 154 -31.37 12.21 -20.14
C GLU A 154 -30.61 13.10 -21.16
N GLY A 155 -30.02 12.45 -22.16
CA GLY A 155 -29.28 13.12 -23.24
C GLY A 155 -27.87 13.57 -22.90
N GLN A 156 -27.38 13.32 -21.69
CA GLN A 156 -26.00 13.63 -21.32
C GLN A 156 -25.05 12.47 -21.66
N SER A 157 -23.91 12.80 -22.32
CA SER A 157 -22.86 11.83 -22.60
C SER A 157 -21.99 11.61 -21.36
N LEU A 158 -21.70 10.35 -21.01
CA LEU A 158 -20.79 10.00 -19.93
C LEU A 158 -19.33 10.30 -20.26
N THR A 159 -18.97 10.35 -21.55
CA THR A 159 -17.58 10.47 -22.02
C THR A 159 -17.22 11.85 -22.56
N LEU A 160 -18.18 12.67 -22.95
CA LEU A 160 -17.91 13.99 -23.53
C LEU A 160 -17.16 14.89 -22.54
N ALA A 161 -16.08 15.50 -23.02
CA ALA A 161 -15.16 16.35 -22.24
C ALA A 161 -14.54 15.62 -21.03
N ARG A 162 -14.34 14.31 -21.17
CA ARG A 162 -13.55 13.49 -20.26
C ARG A 162 -12.30 13.02 -20.97
N ASP A 163 -11.16 13.55 -20.58
CA ASP A 163 -9.87 13.06 -21.09
C ASP A 163 -9.38 11.91 -20.22
N PRO A 164 -9.13 10.72 -20.79
CA PRO A 164 -8.37 9.69 -20.10
C PRO A 164 -6.98 10.27 -19.83
N ARG A 165 -6.65 10.46 -18.55
CA ARG A 165 -5.32 10.91 -18.17
C ARG A 165 -4.39 9.71 -18.26
N GLU A 166 -3.49 9.73 -19.22
CA GLU A 166 -2.39 8.79 -19.29
C GLU A 166 -1.24 9.31 -18.41
N PHE A 167 -0.89 8.53 -17.40
CA PHE A 167 0.28 8.80 -16.58
C PHE A 167 1.41 7.89 -17.05
N TYR A 168 2.56 8.49 -17.33
CA TYR A 168 3.78 7.76 -17.60
C TYR A 168 4.83 8.10 -16.55
N GLU A 169 5.56 7.09 -16.14
CA GLU A 169 6.65 7.27 -15.20
C GLU A 169 7.90 7.78 -15.95
N LEU A 170 8.40 8.92 -15.51
CA LEU A 170 9.65 9.46 -16.06
C LEU A 170 10.83 8.70 -15.47
N ASP A 171 11.68 8.13 -16.33
CA ASP A 171 12.96 7.59 -15.91
C ASP A 171 13.90 8.72 -15.48
N LYS A 172 13.87 9.04 -14.20
CA LYS A 172 14.69 10.10 -13.60
C LYS A 172 16.21 9.84 -13.72
N LYS A 173 16.63 8.61 -13.99
CA LYS A 173 18.04 8.27 -14.17
C LYS A 173 18.56 8.62 -15.56
N GLN A 174 17.65 8.66 -16.54
CA GLN A 174 17.98 9.01 -17.94
C GLN A 174 17.58 10.43 -18.31
N ALA A 175 16.74 11.08 -17.53
CA ALA A 175 16.34 12.46 -17.79
C ALA A 175 17.50 13.42 -17.49
N VAL A 176 18.25 13.77 -18.53
CA VAL A 176 19.19 14.90 -18.48
C VAL A 176 18.36 16.15 -18.70
N VAL A 177 18.12 16.91 -17.68
CA VAL A 177 17.51 18.24 -17.79
C VAL A 177 18.65 19.25 -17.90
N PRO A 178 18.97 19.80 -19.08
CA PRO A 178 19.98 20.83 -19.23
C PRO A 178 19.40 22.13 -18.66
N ILE A 179 19.81 22.49 -17.45
CA ILE A 179 19.40 23.75 -16.83
C ILE A 179 20.67 24.59 -16.66
N ASP A 180 20.86 25.54 -17.56
CA ASP A 180 22.06 26.40 -17.63
C ASP A 180 22.20 27.34 -16.42
N CYS A 181 21.17 27.48 -15.59
CA CYS A 181 21.13 28.44 -14.49
C CYS A 181 20.58 27.81 -13.19
N PHE A 182 20.71 26.50 -13.05
CA PHE A 182 20.20 25.82 -11.84
C PHE A 182 21.33 25.65 -10.84
N ASP A 183 21.18 26.34 -9.72
CA ASP A 183 21.95 26.03 -8.52
C ASP A 183 21.36 24.75 -7.90
N ALA A 184 22.18 23.72 -7.74
CA ALA A 184 21.78 22.43 -7.21
C ALA A 184 22.20 22.30 -5.72
N PRO A 185 21.54 23.00 -4.80
CA PRO A 185 21.85 22.87 -3.37
C PRO A 185 21.57 21.42 -2.92
N ALA A 186 22.33 20.97 -1.94
CA ALA A 186 22.06 19.67 -1.32
C ALA A 186 20.67 19.67 -0.70
N ARG A 187 19.94 18.55 -0.90
CA ARG A 187 18.62 18.36 -0.29
C ARG A 187 18.71 18.52 1.22
N GLN A 188 17.90 19.39 1.77
CA GLN A 188 17.75 19.51 3.21
C GLN A 188 16.98 18.32 3.77
N THR A 189 17.44 17.77 4.89
CA THR A 189 16.76 16.68 5.60
C THR A 189 16.14 17.21 6.88
N VAL A 190 15.01 16.64 7.26
CA VAL A 190 14.35 16.96 8.52
C VAL A 190 15.22 16.46 9.67
N ALA A 191 15.49 17.33 10.64
CA ALA A 191 16.14 16.94 11.88
C ALA A 191 15.13 16.37 12.88
N HIS A 192 15.59 15.48 13.75
CA HIS A 192 14.77 14.84 14.76
C HIS A 192 15.19 15.27 16.16
N ASP A 193 14.21 15.50 17.03
CA ASP A 193 14.40 15.79 18.45
C ASP A 193 14.48 14.48 19.23
N ALA A 194 15.69 14.04 19.55
CA ALA A 194 15.93 12.79 20.25
C ALA A 194 15.23 12.68 21.62
N SER A 195 14.89 13.81 22.24
CA SER A 195 14.15 13.80 23.52
C SER A 195 12.69 13.37 23.38
N LYS A 196 12.15 13.42 22.16
CA LYS A 196 10.79 12.98 21.82
C LYS A 196 10.73 11.58 21.20
N ALA A 197 11.87 10.96 20.94
CA ALA A 197 11.94 9.60 20.44
C ALA A 197 11.18 8.65 21.38
N LYS A 198 10.45 7.68 20.78
CA LYS A 198 9.62 6.69 21.52
C LYS A 198 8.49 7.31 22.35
N THR A 199 8.02 8.49 21.99
CA THR A 199 6.84 9.14 22.58
C THR A 199 5.76 9.33 21.51
N PHE A 200 4.54 9.74 21.93
CA PHE A 200 3.47 10.14 20.99
C PHE A 200 3.62 11.58 20.48
N SER A 201 4.70 12.27 20.85
CA SER A 201 4.96 13.64 20.38
C SER A 201 5.68 13.60 19.04
N ASN A 202 5.38 14.58 18.18
CA ASN A 202 6.10 14.73 16.93
C ASN A 202 7.56 15.15 17.23
N ASP A 203 8.50 14.34 16.82
CA ASP A 203 9.94 14.54 16.98
C ASP A 203 10.57 15.30 15.79
N ARG A 204 9.86 15.46 14.67
CA ARG A 204 10.35 16.18 13.49
C ARG A 204 10.47 17.67 13.76
N ILE A 205 11.65 18.23 13.51
CA ILE A 205 11.95 19.64 13.64
C ILE A 205 11.71 20.32 12.29
N THR A 206 10.88 21.37 12.28
CA THR A 206 10.61 22.13 11.05
C THR A 206 11.86 22.81 10.51
N PHE A 207 11.94 22.96 9.21
CA PHE A 207 13.03 23.71 8.56
C PHE A 207 13.08 25.16 9.05
N THR A 208 14.29 25.65 9.17
CA THR A 208 14.55 27.08 9.38
C THR A 208 14.32 27.86 8.08
N GLU A 209 14.10 29.17 8.20
CA GLU A 209 13.98 30.04 7.02
C GLU A 209 15.17 29.95 6.05
N ALA A 210 16.38 29.77 6.59
CA ALA A 210 17.60 29.61 5.77
C ALA A 210 17.66 28.29 5.02
N GLN A 211 17.01 27.23 5.51
CA GLN A 211 16.92 25.92 4.84
C GLN A 211 15.83 25.89 3.77
N VAL A 212 14.86 26.79 3.83
CA VAL A 212 13.75 26.86 2.87
C VAL A 212 14.09 27.77 1.69
N LYS A 213 14.93 28.78 1.89
CA LYS A 213 15.44 29.70 0.85
C LYS A 213 16.60 29.12 0.08
#